data_039af7d461547af5912e54403a5d04a2
#
_entry.id   039af7d461547af5912e54403a5d04a2
#
_cell.length_a   1.000
_cell.length_b   1.000
_cell.length_c   1.000
_cell.angle_alpha   90.00
_cell.angle_beta   90.00
_cell.angle_gamma   90.00
#
_symmetry.space_group_name_H-M   'P 1'
#
loop_
_entity.id
_entity.type
_entity.pdbx_description
1 polymer ?
#
loop_
_entity_poly.entity_id
_entity_poly.type
_entity_poly.pdbx_seq_one_letter_code
_entity_poly.pdbx_strand_id
1 'polypeptide(L)'
;VISAPVDMSSAALSMHSFLSHRIYTPYLLNPIIKKALANDITKDEIDSIKAVNRISDFDDIFTAPRHGYRSNNHYYHASSALPYLIKVTKPLLLTSAKDDPFLGFTATPNDVSDTVTLLETEHGGHVGFIRYNVDKDKSTHLYKQSRFDINWLPETVSAYFESIGVPFNH
;
A
#
# COMPACT_ATOMS: atom_id res chain seq x y z
N VAL A 1 -3.94 3.99 9.17
CA VAL A 1 -3.19 3.83 7.90
C VAL A 1 -3.65 2.55 7.23
N ILE A 2 -4.01 2.62 5.95
CA ILE A 2 -4.59 1.51 5.20
C ILE A 2 -3.70 1.24 3.99
N SER A 3 -3.26 -0.01 3.83
CA SER A 3 -2.49 -0.53 2.69
C SER A 3 -1.29 0.34 2.27
N ALA A 4 -0.67 1.04 3.21
CA ALA A 4 0.51 1.82 2.91
C ALA A 4 1.76 0.92 2.92
N PRO A 5 2.63 1.00 1.91
CA PRO A 5 3.89 0.29 1.91
C PRO A 5 4.80 0.88 3.00
N VAL A 6 5.05 0.10 4.03
CA VAL A 6 5.96 0.49 5.13
C VAL A 6 7.42 0.31 4.75
N ASP A 7 7.71 -0.60 3.82
CA ASP A 7 9.02 -0.80 3.19
C ASP A 7 8.89 -0.54 1.68
N MET A 8 9.43 0.60 1.25
CA MET A 8 9.40 1.03 -0.14
C MET A 8 10.20 0.11 -1.07
N SER A 9 11.27 -0.49 -0.57
CA SER A 9 12.10 -1.41 -1.38
C SER A 9 11.33 -2.67 -1.73
N SER A 10 10.65 -3.27 -0.76
CA SER A 10 9.84 -4.48 -0.98
C SER A 10 8.62 -4.18 -1.87
N ALA A 11 7.98 -3.01 -1.69
CA ALA A 11 6.88 -2.57 -2.55
C ALA A 11 7.33 -2.39 -4.01
N ALA A 12 8.48 -1.76 -4.24
CA ALA A 12 9.04 -1.64 -5.58
C ALA A 12 9.34 -3.01 -6.22
N LEU A 13 9.84 -3.98 -5.42
CA LEU A 13 10.09 -5.34 -5.89
C LEU A 13 8.80 -6.11 -6.21
N SER A 14 7.71 -5.94 -5.44
CA SER A 14 6.43 -6.59 -5.71
C SER A 14 5.86 -6.18 -7.07
N MET A 15 6.12 -4.94 -7.49
CA MET A 15 5.75 -4.43 -8.81
C MET A 15 6.51 -5.08 -9.99
N HIS A 16 7.58 -5.84 -9.71
CA HIS A 16 8.31 -6.60 -10.74
C HIS A 16 7.67 -7.97 -11.04
N SER A 17 6.66 -8.41 -10.28
CA SER A 17 5.94 -9.64 -10.59
C SER A 17 5.31 -9.56 -11.99
N PHE A 18 5.16 -10.70 -12.67
CA PHE A 18 4.64 -10.73 -14.04
C PHE A 18 3.29 -10.01 -14.18
N LEU A 19 2.37 -10.25 -13.25
CA LEU A 19 1.04 -9.64 -13.28
C LEU A 19 1.11 -8.13 -12.98
N SER A 20 1.85 -7.74 -11.95
CA SER A 20 2.02 -6.32 -11.59
C SER A 20 2.68 -5.54 -12.70
N HIS A 21 3.76 -6.07 -13.29
CA HIS A 21 4.47 -5.41 -14.37
C HIS A 21 3.60 -5.22 -15.62
N ARG A 22 2.72 -6.19 -15.92
CA ARG A 22 1.91 -6.14 -17.14
C ARG A 22 0.63 -5.32 -17.02
N ILE A 23 0.07 -5.24 -15.84
CA ILE A 23 -1.23 -4.56 -15.59
C ILE A 23 -1.02 -3.26 -14.82
N TYR A 24 -0.43 -3.34 -13.63
CA TYR A 24 -0.38 -2.19 -12.73
C TYR A 24 0.73 -1.20 -13.07
N THR A 25 1.90 -1.69 -13.49
CA THR A 25 3.03 -0.81 -13.80
C THR A 25 2.70 0.20 -14.90
N PRO A 26 2.14 -0.17 -16.06
CA PRO A 26 1.76 0.82 -17.08
C PRO A 26 0.69 1.80 -16.59
N TYR A 27 -0.27 1.32 -15.81
CA TYR A 27 -1.33 2.16 -15.26
C TYR A 27 -0.80 3.23 -14.30
N LEU A 28 0.19 2.89 -13.48
CA LEU A 28 0.81 3.83 -12.53
C LEU A 28 1.91 4.67 -13.18
N LEU A 29 2.76 4.07 -14.01
CA LEU A 29 3.94 4.70 -14.56
C LEU A 29 3.60 5.74 -15.65
N ASN A 30 2.63 5.47 -16.55
CA ASN A 30 2.30 6.38 -17.64
C ASN A 30 1.86 7.77 -17.16
N PRO A 31 0.98 7.95 -16.16
CA PRO A 31 0.65 9.27 -15.64
C PRO A 31 1.85 9.98 -15.00
N ILE A 32 2.74 9.24 -14.32
CA ILE A 32 3.94 9.79 -13.70
C ILE A 32 4.90 10.30 -14.78
N ILE A 33 5.16 9.51 -15.81
CA ILE A 33 5.97 9.92 -16.98
C ILE A 33 5.38 11.17 -17.61
N LYS A 34 4.07 11.17 -17.91
CA LYS A 34 3.40 12.33 -18.49
C LYS A 34 3.58 13.59 -17.65
N LYS A 35 3.46 13.46 -16.33
CA LYS A 35 3.67 14.57 -15.40
C LYS A 35 5.12 15.03 -15.37
N ALA A 36 6.08 14.11 -15.40
CA ALA A 36 7.50 14.42 -15.44
C ALA A 36 7.87 15.20 -16.71
N LEU A 37 7.37 14.76 -17.89
CA LEU A 37 7.61 15.39 -19.17
C LEU A 37 6.96 16.78 -19.32
N ALA A 38 6.06 17.16 -18.42
CA ALA A 38 5.46 18.51 -18.39
C ALA A 38 6.31 19.52 -17.59
N ASN A 39 7.39 19.09 -16.97
CA ASN A 39 8.32 19.96 -16.27
C ASN A 39 9.43 20.45 -17.22
N ASP A 40 10.19 21.46 -16.77
CA ASP A 40 11.36 21.91 -17.46
C ASP A 40 12.50 20.90 -17.25
N ILE A 41 12.75 20.09 -18.29
CA ILE A 41 13.70 18.98 -18.28
C ILE A 41 14.51 18.97 -19.58
N THR A 42 15.73 18.45 -19.49
CA THR A 42 16.64 18.37 -20.64
C THR A 42 16.19 17.30 -21.64
N LYS A 43 16.72 17.38 -22.86
CA LYS A 43 16.44 16.38 -23.90
C LYS A 43 16.90 14.98 -23.48
N ASP A 44 18.06 14.88 -22.84
CA ASP A 44 18.61 13.61 -22.38
C ASP A 44 17.74 12.99 -21.27
N GLU A 45 17.19 13.81 -20.36
CA GLU A 45 16.20 13.36 -19.36
C GLU A 45 14.91 12.88 -20.02
N ILE A 46 14.42 13.59 -21.05
CA ILE A 46 13.23 13.18 -21.81
C ILE A 46 13.42 11.78 -22.42
N ASP A 47 14.56 11.57 -23.10
CA ASP A 47 14.84 10.29 -23.74
C ASP A 47 15.00 9.16 -22.71
N SER A 48 15.65 9.44 -21.59
CA SER A 48 15.80 8.50 -20.47
C SER A 48 14.44 8.14 -19.86
N ILE A 49 13.60 9.12 -19.55
CA ILE A 49 12.27 8.92 -18.95
C ILE A 49 11.35 8.11 -19.88
N LYS A 50 11.42 8.35 -21.18
CA LYS A 50 10.61 7.60 -22.17
C LYS A 50 11.04 6.15 -22.33
N ALA A 51 12.28 5.82 -21.99
CA ALA A 51 12.83 4.47 -22.10
C ALA A 51 12.50 3.57 -20.89
N VAL A 52 12.03 4.14 -19.76
CA VAL A 52 11.75 3.34 -18.56
C VAL A 52 10.49 2.49 -18.75
N ASN A 53 10.53 1.30 -18.16
CA ASN A 53 9.40 0.38 -18.14
C ASN A 53 9.08 -0.14 -16.73
N ARG A 54 9.81 0.32 -15.69
CA ARG A 54 9.59 0.01 -14.28
C ARG A 54 9.54 1.28 -13.46
N ILE A 55 8.78 1.24 -12.38
CA ILE A 55 8.73 2.36 -11.42
C ILE A 55 10.10 2.60 -10.79
N SER A 56 10.82 1.52 -10.44
CA SER A 56 12.16 1.61 -9.88
C SER A 56 13.17 2.31 -10.80
N ASP A 57 13.08 2.09 -12.10
CA ASP A 57 13.96 2.73 -13.08
C ASP A 57 13.64 4.23 -13.20
N PHE A 58 12.35 4.58 -13.19
CA PHE A 58 11.90 5.97 -13.15
C PHE A 58 12.39 6.68 -11.88
N ASP A 59 12.27 6.02 -10.74
CA ASP A 59 12.71 6.58 -9.47
C ASP A 59 14.23 6.78 -9.43
N ASP A 60 15.00 5.91 -10.07
CA ASP A 60 16.45 6.02 -10.12
C ASP A 60 16.92 7.20 -10.97
N ILE A 61 16.31 7.40 -12.15
CA ILE A 61 16.75 8.43 -13.10
C ILE A 61 16.08 9.79 -12.89
N PHE A 62 14.90 9.83 -12.25
CA PHE A 62 14.13 11.07 -12.12
C PHE A 62 13.82 11.42 -10.66
N THR A 63 13.12 10.56 -9.92
CA THR A 63 12.66 10.89 -8.56
C THR A 63 13.83 11.09 -7.60
N ALA A 64 14.74 10.13 -7.53
CA ALA A 64 15.83 10.15 -6.57
C ALA A 64 16.78 11.35 -6.76
N PRO A 65 17.30 11.64 -7.96
CA PRO A 65 18.18 12.78 -8.17
C PRO A 65 17.52 14.13 -7.86
N ARG A 66 16.25 14.31 -8.25
CA ARG A 66 15.51 15.57 -8.01
C ARG A 66 15.24 15.85 -6.54
N HIS A 67 15.23 14.82 -5.70
CA HIS A 67 15.04 14.95 -4.28
C HIS A 67 16.34 14.78 -3.46
N GLY A 68 17.51 14.80 -4.12
CA GLY A 68 18.81 14.76 -3.47
C GLY A 68 19.27 13.38 -3.02
N TYR A 69 18.62 12.32 -3.51
CA TYR A 69 19.04 10.95 -3.27
C TYR A 69 20.01 10.46 -4.36
N ARG A 70 20.95 9.59 -3.97
CA ARG A 70 21.99 9.07 -4.89
C ARG A 70 21.47 7.99 -5.84
N SER A 71 20.37 7.32 -5.48
CA SER A 71 19.76 6.22 -6.21
C SER A 71 18.33 5.96 -5.71
N ASN A 72 17.56 5.16 -6.44
CA ASN A 72 16.26 4.65 -5.97
C ASN A 72 16.38 3.90 -4.63
N ASN A 73 17.42 3.07 -4.44
CA ASN A 73 17.66 2.35 -3.18
C ASN A 73 17.86 3.31 -2.00
N HIS A 74 18.63 4.38 -2.20
CA HIS A 74 18.81 5.40 -1.17
C HIS A 74 17.49 6.11 -0.86
N TYR A 75 16.73 6.45 -1.88
CA TYR A 75 15.39 7.05 -1.75
C TYR A 75 14.44 6.12 -0.98
N TYR A 76 14.32 4.85 -1.38
CA TYR A 76 13.44 3.89 -0.73
C TYR A 76 13.81 3.64 0.72
N HIS A 77 15.09 3.45 1.01
CA HIS A 77 15.56 3.27 2.39
C HIS A 77 15.24 4.48 3.27
N ALA A 78 15.52 5.69 2.76
CA ALA A 78 15.27 6.93 3.51
C ALA A 78 13.76 7.25 3.68
N SER A 79 12.91 6.78 2.75
CA SER A 79 11.47 7.07 2.74
C SER A 79 10.61 5.96 3.36
N SER A 80 11.20 4.82 3.71
CA SER A 80 10.49 3.71 4.36
C SER A 80 10.11 4.08 5.79
N ALA A 81 8.86 3.78 6.16
CA ALA A 81 8.34 4.00 7.51
C ALA A 81 8.75 2.90 8.50
N LEU A 82 9.08 1.72 8.01
CA LEU A 82 9.35 0.51 8.82
C LEU A 82 10.32 0.76 9.98
N PRO A 83 11.49 1.41 9.82
CA PRO A 83 12.44 1.62 10.92
C PRO A 83 11.93 2.57 12.02
N TYR A 84 10.85 3.27 11.75
CA TYR A 84 10.26 4.25 12.66
C TYR A 84 9.02 3.74 13.39
N LEU A 85 8.42 2.63 12.95
CA LEU A 85 7.20 2.10 13.56
C LEU A 85 7.39 1.69 15.03
N ILE A 86 8.58 1.22 15.40
CA ILE A 86 8.93 0.91 16.78
C ILE A 86 9.00 2.14 17.69
N LYS A 87 9.10 3.34 17.11
CA LYS A 87 9.18 4.63 17.83
C LYS A 87 7.85 5.37 17.87
N VAL A 88 6.79 4.81 17.32
CA VAL A 88 5.46 5.44 17.34
C VAL A 88 4.96 5.50 18.77
N THR A 89 4.52 6.68 19.21
CA THR A 89 4.05 6.95 20.59
C THR A 89 2.56 7.29 20.66
N LYS A 90 1.90 7.39 19.51
CA LYS A 90 0.46 7.68 19.42
C LYS A 90 -0.27 6.45 18.91
N PRO A 91 -1.53 6.24 19.31
CA PRO A 91 -2.34 5.16 18.78
C PRO A 91 -2.36 5.18 17.26
N LEU A 92 -1.99 4.06 16.64
CA LEU A 92 -1.94 3.88 15.19
C LEU A 92 -2.54 2.53 14.82
N LEU A 93 -3.57 2.55 13.95
CA LEU A 93 -4.03 1.35 13.27
C LEU A 93 -3.32 1.24 11.92
N LEU A 94 -2.62 0.13 11.71
CA LEU A 94 -1.99 -0.23 10.44
C LEU A 94 -2.71 -1.46 9.87
N THR A 95 -3.47 -1.25 8.80
CA THR A 95 -4.28 -2.30 8.15
C THR A 95 -3.68 -2.67 6.81
N SER A 96 -3.55 -3.96 6.55
CA SER A 96 -3.04 -4.51 5.29
C SER A 96 -3.77 -5.81 4.94
N ALA A 97 -3.64 -6.26 3.70
CA ALA A 97 -4.09 -7.58 3.26
C ALA A 97 -2.91 -8.36 2.67
N LYS A 98 -2.86 -9.68 2.91
CA LYS A 98 -1.79 -10.54 2.39
C LYS A 98 -1.81 -10.67 0.87
N ASP A 99 -2.97 -10.50 0.27
CA ASP A 99 -3.17 -10.57 -1.19
C ASP A 99 -3.04 -9.20 -1.88
N ASP A 100 -2.52 -8.18 -1.19
CA ASP A 100 -2.26 -6.87 -1.77
C ASP A 100 -1.07 -6.94 -2.75
N PRO A 101 -1.30 -6.67 -4.05
CA PRO A 101 -0.25 -6.79 -5.06
C PRO A 101 0.82 -5.68 -4.99
N PHE A 102 0.57 -4.62 -4.21
CA PHE A 102 1.47 -3.48 -4.07
C PHE A 102 2.36 -3.56 -2.83
N LEU A 103 2.02 -4.43 -1.88
CA LEU A 103 2.81 -4.64 -0.68
C LEU A 103 3.71 -5.85 -0.85
N GLY A 104 5.02 -5.66 -0.75
CA GLY A 104 5.99 -6.76 -0.74
C GLY A 104 6.29 -7.27 0.66
N PHE A 105 6.10 -6.39 1.66
CA PHE A 105 6.32 -6.67 3.07
C PHE A 105 5.27 -5.95 3.92
N THR A 106 4.76 -6.65 4.93
CA THR A 106 3.90 -6.09 5.97
C THR A 106 4.62 -6.13 7.32
N ALA A 107 4.40 -5.11 8.17
CA ALA A 107 5.03 -5.04 9.47
C ALA A 107 4.56 -6.19 10.38
N THR A 108 5.48 -6.72 11.17
CA THR A 108 5.22 -7.75 12.19
C THR A 108 5.15 -7.11 13.60
N PRO A 109 4.68 -7.84 14.61
CA PRO A 109 4.69 -7.33 15.99
C PRO A 109 6.08 -6.93 16.51
N ASN A 110 7.15 -7.48 15.94
CA ASN A 110 8.53 -7.11 16.33
C ASN A 110 9.00 -5.78 15.71
N ASP A 111 8.30 -5.27 14.71
CA ASP A 111 8.66 -4.06 13.98
C ASP A 111 7.99 -2.81 14.54
N VAL A 112 7.05 -2.96 15.46
CA VAL A 112 6.16 -1.89 15.91
C VAL A 112 6.22 -1.69 17.44
N SER A 113 5.85 -0.49 17.89
CA SER A 113 5.66 -0.22 19.32
C SER A 113 4.30 -0.73 19.82
N ASP A 114 4.11 -0.80 21.14
CA ASP A 114 2.86 -1.21 21.80
C ASP A 114 1.66 -0.31 21.48
N THR A 115 1.89 0.90 20.95
CA THR A 115 0.82 1.83 20.54
C THR A 115 0.30 1.56 19.13
N VAL A 116 0.95 0.67 18.37
CA VAL A 116 0.54 0.32 17.01
C VAL A 116 -0.28 -0.96 17.02
N THR A 117 -1.48 -0.88 16.51
CA THR A 117 -2.35 -2.04 16.26
C THR A 117 -2.16 -2.51 14.84
N LEU A 118 -1.68 -3.74 14.66
CA LEU A 118 -1.58 -4.39 13.36
C LEU A 118 -2.87 -5.16 13.06
N LEU A 119 -3.45 -4.93 11.90
CA LEU A 119 -4.60 -5.68 11.41
C LEU A 119 -4.32 -6.16 9.99
N GLU A 120 -3.99 -7.43 9.87
CA GLU A 120 -3.72 -8.07 8.59
C GLU A 120 -4.84 -9.06 8.25
N THR A 121 -5.41 -8.92 7.06
CA THR A 121 -6.43 -9.85 6.53
C THR A 121 -5.82 -10.79 5.50
N GLU A 122 -6.39 -11.99 5.35
CA GLU A 122 -5.97 -12.93 4.30
C GLU A 122 -6.30 -12.37 2.90
N HIS A 123 -7.44 -11.70 2.78
CA HIS A 123 -7.94 -11.13 1.55
C HIS A 123 -8.45 -9.71 1.78
N GLY A 124 -8.25 -8.85 0.80
CA GLY A 124 -8.66 -7.44 0.87
C GLY A 124 -8.17 -6.64 -0.33
N GLY A 125 -7.18 -7.17 -1.04
CA GLY A 125 -6.48 -6.42 -2.08
C GLY A 125 -5.86 -5.15 -1.51
N HIS A 126 -5.65 -4.16 -2.34
CA HIS A 126 -4.99 -2.91 -1.91
C HIS A 126 -5.89 -2.03 -1.02
N VAL A 127 -7.16 -1.83 -1.37
CA VAL A 127 -8.09 -0.97 -0.61
C VAL A 127 -9.55 -1.49 -0.65
N GLY A 128 -9.77 -2.68 -1.15
CA GLY A 128 -11.13 -3.21 -1.32
C GLY A 128 -11.73 -3.66 0.02
N PHE A 129 -11.01 -4.51 0.74
CA PHE A 129 -11.44 -5.09 2.02
C PHE A 129 -12.92 -5.51 2.04
N ILE A 130 -13.33 -6.20 0.97
CA ILE A 130 -14.71 -6.66 0.82
C ILE A 130 -14.88 -7.96 1.60
N ARG A 131 -15.73 -7.95 2.60
CA ARG A 131 -16.08 -9.16 3.35
C ARG A 131 -17.17 -9.92 2.60
N TYR A 132 -16.96 -11.21 2.42
CA TYR A 132 -17.97 -12.11 1.91
C TYR A 132 -18.63 -12.86 3.07
N ASN A 133 -19.86 -12.47 3.40
CA ASN A 133 -20.65 -13.12 4.42
C ASN A 133 -21.48 -14.23 3.79
N VAL A 134 -21.27 -15.47 4.24
CA VAL A 134 -22.11 -16.62 3.90
C VAL A 134 -22.97 -16.92 5.11
N ASP A 135 -24.23 -16.54 5.07
CA ASP A 135 -25.20 -16.99 6.07
C ASP A 135 -25.45 -18.48 5.87
N LYS A 136 -24.86 -19.30 6.72
CA LYS A 136 -25.19 -20.72 6.82
C LYS A 136 -26.48 -20.85 7.62
N ASP A 137 -27.56 -21.22 6.95
CA ASP A 137 -28.75 -21.72 7.69
C ASP A 137 -28.36 -23.02 8.40
N LYS A 138 -28.20 -22.94 9.72
CA LYS A 138 -27.84 -24.10 10.55
C LYS A 138 -28.90 -25.21 10.52
N SER A 139 -30.13 -24.93 10.07
CA SER A 139 -31.24 -25.88 10.07
C SER A 139 -31.39 -26.68 8.77
N THR A 140 -30.95 -26.14 7.64
CA THR A 140 -31.21 -26.74 6.31
C THR A 140 -29.95 -27.06 5.50
N HIS A 141 -28.74 -26.71 6.00
CA HIS A 141 -27.49 -26.77 5.25
C HIS A 141 -27.48 -26.01 3.91
N LEU A 142 -28.48 -25.19 3.65
CA LEU A 142 -28.62 -24.36 2.46
C LEU A 142 -28.05 -22.96 2.73
N TYR A 143 -27.37 -22.40 1.72
CA TYR A 143 -26.84 -21.02 1.77
C TYR A 143 -28.00 -20.03 1.52
N LYS A 144 -28.37 -19.25 2.55
CA LYS A 144 -29.55 -18.37 2.47
C LYS A 144 -29.34 -17.09 1.69
N GLN A 145 -28.20 -16.51 1.69
CA GLN A 145 -27.76 -15.38 0.82
C GLN A 145 -26.28 -15.12 1.03
N SER A 146 -25.56 -14.94 -0.07
CA SER A 146 -24.21 -14.40 -0.01
C SER A 146 -24.27 -12.90 -0.27
N ARG A 147 -23.74 -12.10 0.65
CA ARG A 147 -23.63 -10.65 0.47
C ARG A 147 -22.19 -10.22 0.52
N PHE A 148 -21.78 -9.42 -0.47
CA PHE A 148 -20.56 -8.64 -0.36
C PHE A 148 -20.81 -7.50 0.62
N ASP A 149 -20.00 -7.41 1.64
CA ASP A 149 -20.06 -6.35 2.65
C ASP A 149 -18.86 -5.41 2.44
N ILE A 150 -19.16 -4.24 1.92
CA ILE A 150 -18.18 -3.18 1.65
C ILE A 150 -17.94 -2.29 2.89
N ASN A 151 -18.72 -2.48 3.94
CA ASN A 151 -18.65 -1.66 5.16
C ASN A 151 -17.61 -2.16 6.16
N TRP A 152 -16.98 -3.32 5.88
CA TRP A 152 -16.02 -3.91 6.81
C TRP A 152 -14.91 -2.95 7.23
N LEU A 153 -14.32 -2.23 6.26
CA LEU A 153 -13.22 -1.31 6.56
C LEU A 153 -13.69 -0.06 7.33
N PRO A 154 -14.77 0.66 6.94
CA PRO A 154 -15.31 1.75 7.74
C PRO A 154 -15.69 1.32 9.17
N GLU A 155 -16.37 0.18 9.33
CA GLU A 155 -16.74 -0.36 10.63
C GLU A 155 -15.53 -0.66 11.50
N THR A 156 -14.50 -1.27 10.93
CA THR A 156 -13.24 -1.60 11.61
C THR A 156 -12.51 -0.34 12.08
N VAL A 157 -12.44 0.68 11.22
CA VAL A 157 -11.80 1.97 11.56
C VAL A 157 -12.59 2.68 12.66
N SER A 158 -13.93 2.69 12.58
CA SER A 158 -14.79 3.28 13.62
C SER A 158 -14.61 2.58 14.97
N ALA A 159 -14.64 1.25 14.99
CA ALA A 159 -14.42 0.45 16.20
C ALA A 159 -13.03 0.70 16.81
N TYR A 160 -12.01 0.89 15.99
CA TYR A 160 -10.69 1.25 16.48
C TYR A 160 -10.68 2.62 17.18
N PHE A 161 -11.27 3.65 16.57
CA PHE A 161 -11.35 4.98 17.18
C PHE A 161 -12.11 4.94 18.51
N GLU A 162 -13.23 4.23 18.58
CA GLU A 162 -13.99 4.03 19.83
C GLU A 162 -13.13 3.35 20.90
N SER A 163 -12.35 2.34 20.52
CA SER A 163 -11.49 1.59 21.45
C SER A 163 -10.40 2.43 22.11
N ILE A 164 -9.96 3.50 21.44
CA ILE A 164 -8.97 4.45 21.98
C ILE A 164 -9.61 5.72 22.57
N GLY A 165 -10.94 5.75 22.75
CA GLY A 165 -11.68 6.85 23.39
C GLY A 165 -11.89 8.07 22.48
N VAL A 166 -11.76 7.92 21.18
CA VAL A 166 -12.05 8.98 20.19
C VAL A 166 -13.44 8.76 19.62
N PRO A 167 -14.45 9.61 19.92
CA PRO A 167 -15.78 9.44 19.37
C PRO A 167 -15.76 9.64 17.84
N PHE A 168 -16.32 8.67 17.12
CA PHE A 168 -16.50 8.75 15.68
C PHE A 168 -17.95 9.20 15.43
N ASN A 169 -18.13 10.47 15.07
CA ASN A 169 -19.46 10.98 14.69
C ASN A 169 -19.79 10.52 13.28
N HIS A 170 -20.80 9.69 13.16
CA HIS A 170 -21.36 9.21 11.87
C HIS A 170 -22.07 10.34 11.12
#